data_e93d5fa3f80e1738e355b87461d6ee2c
#
_entry.id   e93d5fa3f80e1738e355b87461d6ee2c
#
_cell.length_a   1.000
_cell.length_b   1.000
_cell.length_c   1.000
_cell.angle_alpha   90.00
_cell.angle_beta   90.00
_cell.angle_gamma   90.00
#
_symmetry.space_group_name_H-M   'P 1'
#
loop_
_entity.id
_entity.type
_entity.pdbx_description
1 polymer ?
#
loop_
_entity_poly.entity_id
_entity_poly.type
_entity_poly.pdbx_seq_one_letter_code
_entity_poly.pdbx_strand_id
1 'polypeptide(L)'
;MPDDDAETDAPAEETETAEVEATPEAEATAEPPALSERQEAVLSRVTEQLGDAVIEALPVFDDVVVRVRHDAWRQAAEVSKAELDCDYLSFVAGIDWAPAPKEGGDDAASDTSSPVQPTEMTFGAAGSAGRFQVFAHVQSTHRHWGVTFKVDLDEADPRVASWVPVYPGADWHERECWEMYGFVFDGHPSLRGLYLPAEFEGHPLRKDFPLLARVVKPWPGLVDVEGMPGEPEGAADAAATEEAGA
;
A
#
# COMPACT_ATOMS: atom_id res chain seq x y z
N MET A 1 3.12 71.59 7.76
CA MET A 1 4.54 71.66 8.22
C MET A 1 4.56 71.41 9.71
N PRO A 2 5.53 70.59 10.20
CA PRO A 2 6.53 69.73 9.60
C PRO A 2 6.21 68.24 9.86
N ASP A 3 6.47 67.31 9.01
CA ASP A 3 7.61 66.40 8.81
C ASP A 3 8.17 65.77 10.12
N ASP A 4 7.95 64.48 10.25
CA ASP A 4 8.87 63.66 11.07
C ASP A 4 8.98 62.26 10.43
N ASP A 5 10.05 62.10 9.65
CA ASP A 5 10.54 60.86 9.12
C ASP A 5 11.15 60.03 10.26
N ALA A 6 10.63 58.85 10.52
CA ALA A 6 11.30 57.87 11.36
C ALA A 6 11.55 56.58 10.53
N GLU A 7 12.71 56.54 9.91
CA GLU A 7 13.36 55.31 9.45
C GLU A 7 13.54 54.35 10.63
N THR A 8 12.89 53.23 10.58
CA THR A 8 13.16 52.12 11.49
C THR A 8 13.91 51.05 10.70
N ASP A 9 15.20 51.07 10.88
CA ASP A 9 16.17 50.06 10.52
C ASP A 9 15.85 48.76 11.25
N ALA A 10 15.44 47.71 10.54
CA ALA A 10 15.25 46.35 11.06
C ALA A 10 16.45 45.51 10.65
N PRO A 11 17.12 44.84 11.63
CA PRO A 11 18.26 44.00 11.29
C PRO A 11 17.80 42.72 10.58
N ALA A 12 18.54 42.35 9.54
CA ALA A 12 18.40 41.09 8.82
C ALA A 12 18.66 39.92 9.78
N GLU A 13 17.65 39.09 9.99
CA GLU A 13 17.81 37.76 10.59
C GLU A 13 18.49 36.83 9.57
N GLU A 14 19.71 36.46 9.91
CA GLU A 14 20.41 35.34 9.27
C GLU A 14 19.67 34.04 9.58
N THR A 15 19.03 33.44 8.58
CA THR A 15 18.47 32.09 8.67
C THR A 15 19.62 31.09 8.68
N GLU A 16 19.96 30.63 9.86
CA GLU A 16 20.81 29.48 10.11
C GLU A 16 20.12 28.23 9.56
N THR A 17 20.63 27.70 8.44
CA THR A 17 20.23 26.41 7.89
C THR A 17 20.70 25.31 8.83
N ALA A 18 19.79 24.80 9.65
CA ALA A 18 20.04 23.59 10.43
C ALA A 18 20.21 22.41 9.47
N GLU A 19 21.42 21.92 9.38
CA GLU A 19 21.75 20.61 8.82
C GLU A 19 20.99 19.56 9.65
N VAL A 20 20.00 18.89 9.02
CA VAL A 20 19.36 17.73 9.61
C VAL A 20 20.36 16.57 9.49
N GLU A 21 21.10 16.33 10.56
CA GLU A 21 21.87 15.10 10.72
C GLU A 21 20.93 13.90 10.57
N ALA A 22 21.19 13.08 9.55
CA ALA A 22 20.56 11.80 9.39
C ALA A 22 20.86 10.93 10.61
N THR A 23 19.83 10.69 11.42
CA THR A 23 19.91 9.75 12.54
C THR A 23 20.18 8.37 11.94
N PRO A 24 21.21 7.63 12.39
CA PRO A 24 21.44 6.27 11.91
C PRO A 24 20.25 5.40 12.33
N GLU A 25 19.71 4.65 11.36
CA GLU A 25 18.76 3.57 11.60
C GLU A 25 19.32 2.66 12.70
N ALA A 26 18.74 2.75 13.87
CA ALA A 26 18.99 1.78 14.92
C ALA A 26 18.31 0.48 14.47
N GLU A 27 19.08 -0.48 13.99
CA GLU A 27 18.72 -1.90 13.99
C GLU A 27 18.39 -2.28 15.43
N ALA A 28 17.13 -2.11 15.79
CA ALA A 28 16.62 -2.60 17.05
C ALA A 28 16.46 -4.11 16.94
N THR A 29 17.49 -4.84 17.30
CA THR A 29 17.37 -6.18 17.88
C THR A 29 16.66 -6.04 19.24
N ALA A 30 15.39 -5.64 19.19
CA ALA A 30 14.52 -5.71 20.34
C ALA A 30 14.15 -7.17 20.55
N GLU A 31 14.47 -7.72 21.71
CA GLU A 31 13.86 -8.98 22.15
C GLU A 31 12.35 -8.88 21.95
N PRO A 32 11.69 -9.95 21.42
CA PRO A 32 10.26 -9.89 21.18
C PRO A 32 9.56 -9.52 22.49
N PRO A 33 8.63 -8.56 22.48
CA PRO A 33 7.94 -8.11 23.68
C PRO A 33 7.26 -9.32 24.33
N ALA A 34 7.35 -9.39 25.65
CA ALA A 34 6.71 -10.45 26.41
C ALA A 34 5.20 -10.47 26.08
N LEU A 35 4.69 -11.63 25.70
CA LEU A 35 3.28 -11.82 25.35
C LEU A 35 2.39 -11.47 26.56
N SER A 36 1.30 -10.80 26.30
CA SER A 36 0.26 -10.64 27.31
C SER A 36 -0.51 -11.96 27.50
N GLU A 37 -1.12 -12.16 28.66
CA GLU A 37 -1.94 -13.37 28.94
C GLU A 37 -3.05 -13.55 27.86
N ARG A 38 -3.58 -12.47 27.31
CA ARG A 38 -4.59 -12.51 26.24
C ARG A 38 -4.00 -13.03 24.94
N GLN A 39 -2.83 -12.53 24.56
CA GLN A 39 -2.13 -12.98 23.35
C GLN A 39 -1.72 -14.45 23.45
N GLU A 40 -1.22 -14.88 24.61
CA GLU A 40 -0.90 -16.28 24.85
C GLU A 40 -2.14 -17.18 24.72
N ALA A 41 -3.27 -16.77 25.30
CA ALA A 41 -4.52 -17.50 25.20
C ALA A 41 -5.04 -17.60 23.75
N VAL A 42 -4.90 -16.52 22.96
CA VAL A 42 -5.29 -16.51 21.55
C VAL A 42 -4.36 -17.39 20.72
N LEU A 43 -3.05 -17.23 20.88
CA LEU A 43 -2.04 -18.03 20.16
C LEU A 43 -2.18 -19.52 20.45
N SER A 44 -2.37 -19.88 21.70
CA SER A 44 -2.57 -21.29 22.11
C SER A 44 -3.78 -21.91 21.41
N ARG A 45 -4.92 -21.23 21.41
CA ARG A 45 -6.14 -21.73 20.77
C ARG A 45 -6.02 -21.79 19.25
N VAL A 46 -5.44 -20.76 18.63
CA VAL A 46 -5.22 -20.74 17.18
C VAL A 46 -4.31 -21.91 16.78
N THR A 47 -3.19 -22.10 17.51
CA THR A 47 -2.26 -23.18 17.23
C THR A 47 -2.87 -24.55 17.48
N GLU A 48 -3.68 -24.72 18.53
CA GLU A 48 -4.38 -25.97 18.81
C GLU A 48 -5.37 -26.36 17.71
N GLN A 49 -6.10 -25.39 17.15
CA GLN A 49 -7.15 -25.62 16.17
C GLN A 49 -6.66 -25.68 14.73
N LEU A 50 -5.70 -24.85 14.38
CA LEU A 50 -5.17 -24.76 13.02
C LEU A 50 -3.87 -25.59 12.82
N GLY A 51 -3.15 -25.89 13.90
CA GLY A 51 -1.93 -26.71 13.85
C GLY A 51 -0.94 -26.29 12.78
N ASP A 52 -0.58 -27.21 11.90
CA ASP A 52 0.39 -27.01 10.80
C ASP A 52 -0.08 -26.03 9.71
N ALA A 53 -1.32 -25.55 9.78
CA ALA A 53 -1.82 -24.53 8.87
C ALA A 53 -1.35 -23.12 9.25
N VAL A 54 -0.86 -22.91 10.46
CA VAL A 54 -0.22 -21.68 10.90
C VAL A 54 1.21 -21.64 10.37
N ILE A 55 1.51 -20.69 9.50
CA ILE A 55 2.86 -20.50 8.96
C ILE A 55 3.70 -19.68 9.95
N GLU A 56 3.11 -18.60 10.44
CA GLU A 56 3.77 -17.67 11.34
C GLU A 56 2.71 -16.96 12.20
N ALA A 57 3.05 -16.68 13.45
CA ALA A 57 2.18 -15.93 14.33
C ALA A 57 3.02 -15.00 15.21
N LEU A 58 2.67 -13.72 15.22
CA LEU A 58 3.39 -12.68 15.94
C LEU A 58 2.44 -11.79 16.74
N PRO A 59 2.80 -11.39 17.96
CA PRO A 59 2.10 -10.35 18.68
C PRO A 59 2.38 -8.99 18.02
N VAL A 60 1.36 -8.18 17.85
CA VAL A 60 1.46 -6.84 17.32
C VAL A 60 0.59 -5.93 18.17
N PHE A 61 1.21 -5.05 18.96
CA PHE A 61 0.53 -4.25 20.00
C PHE A 61 -0.26 -5.15 20.98
N ASP A 62 -1.58 -4.98 21.05
CA ASP A 62 -2.45 -5.78 21.91
C ASP A 62 -3.06 -7.00 21.20
N ASP A 63 -2.87 -7.10 19.89
CA ASP A 63 -3.46 -8.14 19.03
C ASP A 63 -2.42 -9.18 18.60
N VAL A 64 -2.89 -10.17 17.86
CA VAL A 64 -2.06 -11.22 17.26
C VAL A 64 -2.24 -11.20 15.75
N VAL A 65 -1.15 -11.26 15.01
CA VAL A 65 -1.16 -11.45 13.56
C VAL A 65 -0.75 -12.88 13.24
N VAL A 66 -1.60 -13.60 12.53
CA VAL A 66 -1.42 -15.02 12.20
C VAL A 66 -1.45 -15.20 10.68
N ARG A 67 -0.34 -15.66 10.11
CA ARG A 67 -0.29 -16.04 8.71
C ARG A 67 -0.62 -17.51 8.56
N VAL A 68 -1.65 -17.80 7.75
CA VAL A 68 -2.14 -19.15 7.53
C VAL A 68 -1.93 -19.60 6.09
N ARG A 69 -1.90 -20.92 5.90
CA ARG A 69 -1.87 -21.51 4.57
C ARG A 69 -3.16 -21.20 3.81
N HIS A 70 -3.05 -21.12 2.50
CA HIS A 70 -4.14 -20.81 1.60
C HIS A 70 -5.38 -21.71 1.77
N ASP A 71 -5.16 -23.01 1.93
CA ASP A 71 -6.21 -24.02 2.11
C ASP A 71 -6.96 -23.91 3.45
N ALA A 72 -6.33 -23.28 4.45
CA ALA A 72 -6.89 -23.10 5.78
C ALA A 72 -7.59 -21.74 6.01
N TRP A 73 -7.65 -20.88 4.99
CA TRP A 73 -8.20 -19.52 5.12
C TRP A 73 -9.65 -19.51 5.64
N ARG A 74 -10.52 -20.38 5.08
CA ARG A 74 -11.89 -20.49 5.57
C ARG A 74 -11.96 -21.09 6.97
N GLN A 75 -11.15 -22.11 7.25
CA GLN A 75 -11.08 -22.70 8.58
C GLN A 75 -10.66 -21.67 9.62
N ALA A 76 -9.76 -20.74 9.29
CA ALA A 76 -9.38 -19.65 10.18
C ALA A 76 -10.58 -18.78 10.59
N ALA A 77 -11.50 -18.47 9.65
CA ALA A 77 -12.74 -17.77 9.97
C ALA A 77 -13.65 -18.57 10.88
N GLU A 78 -13.81 -19.87 10.62
CA GLU A 78 -14.66 -20.77 11.43
C GLU A 78 -14.12 -20.88 12.85
N VAL A 79 -12.82 -21.09 13.00
CA VAL A 79 -12.12 -21.17 14.29
C VAL A 79 -12.22 -19.84 15.05
N SER A 80 -12.03 -18.72 14.37
CA SER A 80 -12.11 -17.42 15.02
C SER A 80 -13.49 -17.16 15.62
N LYS A 81 -14.54 -17.60 14.95
CA LYS A 81 -15.91 -17.42 15.43
C LYS A 81 -16.30 -18.42 16.50
N ALA A 82 -15.94 -19.70 16.32
CA ALA A 82 -16.36 -20.79 17.20
C ALA A 82 -15.52 -20.90 18.49
N GLU A 83 -14.20 -20.74 18.38
CA GLU A 83 -13.25 -21.06 19.46
C GLU A 83 -12.67 -19.80 20.12
N LEU A 84 -12.56 -18.69 19.37
CA LEU A 84 -12.04 -17.44 19.89
C LEU A 84 -13.14 -16.47 20.32
N ASP A 85 -14.41 -16.82 20.15
CA ASP A 85 -15.57 -15.95 20.41
C ASP A 85 -15.45 -14.58 19.66
N CYS A 86 -14.83 -14.58 18.47
CA CYS A 86 -14.73 -13.38 17.65
C CYS A 86 -16.04 -13.14 16.91
N ASP A 87 -16.90 -12.33 17.48
CA ASP A 87 -18.25 -12.02 16.98
C ASP A 87 -18.25 -10.84 15.99
N TYR A 88 -17.23 -10.03 15.99
CA TYR A 88 -17.10 -8.83 15.16
C TYR A 88 -16.01 -8.97 14.11
N LEU A 89 -16.39 -8.81 12.83
CA LEU A 89 -15.46 -8.65 11.71
C LEU A 89 -15.23 -7.17 11.49
N SER A 90 -14.00 -6.71 11.68
CA SER A 90 -13.62 -5.32 11.43
C SER A 90 -13.46 -5.04 9.95
N PHE A 91 -12.69 -5.87 9.27
CA PHE A 91 -12.47 -5.75 7.82
C PHE A 91 -11.89 -7.02 7.21
N VAL A 92 -12.03 -7.11 5.87
CA VAL A 92 -11.19 -7.92 4.99
C VAL A 92 -10.56 -6.97 3.98
N ALA A 93 -9.26 -7.03 3.78
CA ALA A 93 -8.54 -6.15 2.88
C ALA A 93 -7.47 -6.90 2.08
N GLY A 94 -7.15 -6.38 0.92
CA GLY A 94 -6.04 -6.83 0.09
C GLY A 94 -4.82 -5.94 0.22
N ILE A 95 -3.67 -6.47 -0.11
CA ILE A 95 -2.44 -5.70 -0.24
C ILE A 95 -1.60 -6.21 -1.41
N ASP A 96 -0.98 -5.28 -2.11
CA ASP A 96 0.06 -5.52 -3.11
C ASP A 96 1.39 -5.03 -2.53
N TRP A 97 2.32 -5.97 -2.27
CA TRP A 97 3.63 -5.69 -1.70
C TRP A 97 4.66 -5.26 -2.74
N ALA A 98 4.29 -5.26 -4.04
CA ALA A 98 5.22 -4.77 -5.03
C ALA A 98 5.68 -3.35 -4.69
N PRO A 99 6.96 -3.02 -4.87
CA PRO A 99 7.42 -1.65 -4.69
C PRO A 99 6.68 -0.74 -5.68
N ALA A 100 6.34 0.47 -5.23
CA ALA A 100 5.75 1.46 -6.13
C ALA A 100 6.70 1.69 -7.31
N PRO A 101 6.19 1.80 -8.55
CA PRO A 101 7.01 2.23 -9.66
C PRO A 101 7.70 3.55 -9.27
N LYS A 102 9.01 3.64 -9.48
CA LYS A 102 9.68 4.93 -9.31
C LYS A 102 9.09 5.85 -10.37
N GLU A 103 8.20 6.73 -9.98
CA GLU A 103 7.85 7.87 -10.81
C GLU A 103 9.17 8.59 -11.07
N GLY A 104 9.48 8.82 -12.36
CA GLY A 104 10.70 9.51 -12.73
C GLY A 104 10.73 10.86 -12.03
N GLY A 105 11.51 10.95 -10.96
CA GLY A 105 11.84 12.22 -10.37
C GLY A 105 12.56 13.07 -11.39
N ASP A 106 12.65 14.37 -11.16
CA ASP A 106 13.32 15.36 -12.02
C ASP A 106 14.77 14.99 -12.44
N ASP A 107 15.34 13.95 -11.82
CA ASP A 107 16.66 13.40 -12.13
C ASP A 107 16.66 12.38 -13.29
N ALA A 108 15.50 12.06 -13.89
CA ALA A 108 15.42 11.09 -15.01
C ALA A 108 16.11 11.57 -16.31
N ALA A 109 16.57 12.80 -16.34
CA ALA A 109 17.31 13.36 -17.50
C ALA A 109 18.82 13.12 -17.45
N SER A 110 19.40 12.59 -16.36
CA SER A 110 20.84 12.63 -16.19
C SER A 110 21.59 11.31 -16.09
N ASP A 111 20.99 10.13 -16.04
CA ASP A 111 21.80 8.91 -16.12
C ASP A 111 21.04 7.63 -16.53
N THR A 112 21.02 7.34 -17.82
CA THR A 112 20.56 6.07 -18.39
C THR A 112 21.54 4.90 -18.13
N SER A 113 22.60 5.11 -17.36
CA SER A 113 23.67 4.13 -17.14
C SER A 113 23.63 3.44 -15.77
N SER A 114 22.83 3.92 -14.82
CA SER A 114 22.72 3.26 -13.53
C SER A 114 21.81 2.02 -13.65
N PRO A 115 22.32 0.82 -13.32
CA PRO A 115 21.45 -0.37 -13.30
C PRO A 115 20.34 -0.14 -12.27
N VAL A 116 19.10 -0.28 -12.73
CA VAL A 116 17.92 -0.25 -11.85
C VAL A 116 18.13 -1.30 -10.77
N GLN A 117 18.44 -0.87 -9.56
CA GLN A 117 18.54 -1.76 -8.40
C GLN A 117 17.15 -2.41 -8.22
N PRO A 118 17.04 -3.74 -8.19
CA PRO A 118 15.77 -4.38 -7.87
C PRO A 118 15.36 -3.91 -6.49
N THR A 119 14.24 -3.21 -6.41
CA THR A 119 13.70 -2.79 -5.12
C THR A 119 13.13 -4.02 -4.43
N GLU A 120 13.76 -4.42 -3.34
CA GLU A 120 13.34 -5.56 -2.55
C GLU A 120 11.97 -5.28 -1.92
N MET A 121 11.06 -6.28 -1.98
CA MET A 121 9.76 -6.17 -1.35
C MET A 121 9.92 -6.27 0.17
N THR A 122 9.40 -5.28 0.89
CA THR A 122 9.37 -5.30 2.36
C THR A 122 7.97 -5.66 2.84
N PHE A 123 7.89 -6.64 3.71
CA PHE A 123 6.63 -7.16 4.22
C PHE A 123 6.38 -6.69 5.66
N GLY A 124 5.10 -6.55 6.02
CA GLY A 124 4.69 -6.27 7.40
C GLY A 124 4.80 -7.50 8.32
N ALA A 125 4.24 -7.38 9.52
CA ALA A 125 4.23 -8.46 10.51
C ALA A 125 3.76 -9.79 9.94
N ALA A 126 4.38 -10.90 10.36
CA ALA A 126 4.17 -12.26 9.85
C ALA A 126 4.51 -12.45 8.35
N GLY A 127 5.27 -11.53 7.77
CA GLY A 127 5.82 -11.67 6.43
C GLY A 127 4.82 -11.94 5.31
N SER A 128 5.34 -12.30 4.14
CA SER A 128 4.60 -12.81 2.98
C SER A 128 5.50 -13.72 2.16
N ALA A 129 4.91 -14.66 1.42
CA ALA A 129 5.63 -15.51 0.46
C ALA A 129 5.59 -14.96 -0.97
N GLY A 130 4.79 -13.92 -1.23
CA GLY A 130 4.60 -13.39 -2.57
C GLY A 130 4.09 -11.95 -2.57
N ARG A 131 3.73 -11.49 -3.77
CA ARG A 131 3.28 -10.13 -4.02
C ARG A 131 1.92 -9.82 -3.38
N PHE A 132 0.94 -10.71 -3.54
CA PHE A 132 -0.43 -10.46 -3.11
C PHE A 132 -0.76 -11.17 -1.80
N GLN A 133 -1.46 -10.46 -0.93
CA GLN A 133 -1.89 -10.98 0.33
C GLN A 133 -3.29 -10.46 0.67
N VAL A 134 -4.13 -11.31 1.27
CA VAL A 134 -5.39 -10.91 1.89
C VAL A 134 -5.25 -11.03 3.40
N PHE A 135 -5.79 -10.08 4.11
CA PHE A 135 -5.86 -10.11 5.56
C PHE A 135 -7.24 -9.72 6.05
N ALA A 136 -7.63 -10.30 7.15
CA ALA A 136 -8.90 -10.06 7.81
C ALA A 136 -8.68 -9.86 9.30
N HIS A 137 -9.31 -8.86 9.86
CA HIS A 137 -9.26 -8.58 11.29
C HIS A 137 -10.60 -8.86 11.95
N VAL A 138 -10.57 -9.70 12.98
CA VAL A 138 -11.73 -10.08 13.78
C VAL A 138 -11.46 -9.81 15.24
N GLN A 139 -12.54 -9.48 15.97
CA GLN A 139 -12.46 -9.15 17.39
C GLN A 139 -13.56 -9.87 18.18
N SER A 140 -13.24 -10.15 19.44
CA SER A 140 -14.24 -10.53 20.43
C SER A 140 -14.66 -9.30 21.22
N THR A 141 -15.93 -8.93 21.12
CA THR A 141 -16.50 -7.82 21.88
C THR A 141 -16.62 -8.14 23.37
N HIS A 142 -16.64 -9.43 23.71
CA HIS A 142 -16.77 -9.90 25.10
C HIS A 142 -15.43 -10.15 25.78
N ARG A 143 -14.45 -10.68 25.03
CA ARG A 143 -13.13 -11.04 25.56
C ARG A 143 -12.11 -9.93 25.40
N HIS A 144 -12.42 -8.93 24.60
CA HIS A 144 -11.54 -7.79 24.32
C HIS A 144 -10.16 -8.21 23.78
N TRP A 145 -10.14 -9.10 22.80
CA TRP A 145 -8.99 -9.46 22.02
C TRP A 145 -9.27 -9.40 20.52
N GLY A 146 -8.24 -9.20 19.73
CA GLY A 146 -8.29 -9.16 18.28
C GLY A 146 -7.29 -10.12 17.65
N VAL A 147 -7.62 -10.58 16.46
CA VAL A 147 -6.75 -11.42 15.63
C VAL A 147 -6.80 -10.95 14.20
N THR A 148 -5.63 -10.75 13.60
CA THR A 148 -5.50 -10.50 12.16
C THR A 148 -5.00 -11.77 11.50
N PHE A 149 -5.83 -12.39 10.69
CA PHE A 149 -5.40 -13.49 9.83
C PHE A 149 -4.89 -12.95 8.49
N LYS A 150 -3.82 -13.56 7.99
CA LYS A 150 -3.20 -13.22 6.70
C LYS A 150 -3.04 -14.48 5.86
N VAL A 151 -3.24 -14.33 4.55
CA VAL A 151 -3.04 -15.42 3.59
C VAL A 151 -2.36 -14.89 2.33
N ASP A 152 -1.37 -15.61 1.86
CA ASP A 152 -0.68 -15.30 0.61
C ASP A 152 -1.48 -15.82 -0.58
N LEU A 153 -1.53 -15.03 -1.65
CA LEU A 153 -2.19 -15.40 -2.90
C LEU A 153 -1.17 -15.62 -4.01
N ASP A 154 -1.50 -16.54 -4.92
CA ASP A 154 -0.74 -16.72 -6.15
C ASP A 154 -0.91 -15.49 -7.04
N GLU A 155 0.19 -14.98 -7.59
CA GLU A 155 0.16 -13.81 -8.47
C GLU A 155 -0.54 -14.10 -9.81
N ALA A 156 -0.43 -15.32 -10.31
CA ALA A 156 -1.04 -15.72 -11.58
C ALA A 156 -2.55 -16.01 -11.45
N ASP A 157 -2.99 -16.50 -10.28
CA ASP A 157 -4.40 -16.79 -10.01
C ASP A 157 -4.74 -16.38 -8.55
N PRO A 158 -4.95 -15.09 -8.28
CA PRO A 158 -5.14 -14.57 -6.95
C PRO A 158 -6.56 -14.84 -6.43
N ARG A 159 -6.79 -16.08 -5.98
CA ARG A 159 -8.09 -16.49 -5.43
C ARG A 159 -7.96 -17.07 -4.03
N VAL A 160 -9.02 -16.98 -3.28
CA VAL A 160 -9.12 -17.52 -1.92
C VAL A 160 -10.57 -17.80 -1.57
N ALA A 161 -10.82 -18.66 -0.58
CA ALA A 161 -12.19 -18.95 -0.14
C ALA A 161 -12.86 -17.73 0.52
N SER A 162 -14.11 -17.46 0.20
CA SER A 162 -14.90 -16.38 0.80
C SER A 162 -15.19 -16.61 2.27
N TRP A 163 -15.15 -15.55 3.06
CA TRP A 163 -15.55 -15.54 4.49
C TRP A 163 -17.03 -15.23 4.72
N VAL A 164 -17.75 -14.81 3.67
CA VAL A 164 -19.20 -14.45 3.75
C VAL A 164 -20.05 -15.50 4.47
N PRO A 165 -19.86 -16.82 4.26
CA PRO A 165 -20.67 -17.82 4.98
C PRO A 165 -20.47 -17.84 6.49
N VAL A 166 -19.33 -17.34 6.98
CA VAL A 166 -19.01 -17.25 8.42
C VAL A 166 -19.34 -15.87 8.96
N TYR A 167 -18.89 -14.85 8.24
CA TYR A 167 -19.09 -13.44 8.55
C TYR A 167 -19.79 -12.73 7.38
N PRO A 168 -21.11 -12.56 7.45
CA PRO A 168 -21.86 -11.88 6.37
C PRO A 168 -21.36 -10.49 6.04
N GLY A 169 -20.74 -9.79 7.00
CA GLY A 169 -20.11 -8.48 6.77
C GLY A 169 -18.94 -8.49 5.79
N ALA A 170 -18.33 -9.66 5.52
CA ALA A 170 -17.27 -9.80 4.54
C ALA A 170 -17.71 -9.51 3.10
N ASP A 171 -19.02 -9.57 2.79
CA ASP A 171 -19.57 -9.40 1.43
C ASP A 171 -19.03 -8.14 0.74
N TRP A 172 -19.10 -7.00 1.40
CA TRP A 172 -18.67 -5.74 0.80
C TRP A 172 -17.13 -5.60 0.74
N HIS A 173 -16.46 -6.09 1.75
CA HIS A 173 -14.99 -6.06 1.80
C HIS A 173 -14.36 -6.94 0.71
N GLU A 174 -14.92 -8.14 0.50
CA GLU A 174 -14.45 -9.05 -0.54
C GLU A 174 -14.74 -8.50 -1.94
N ARG A 175 -15.87 -7.83 -2.14
CA ARG A 175 -16.18 -7.13 -3.38
C ARG A 175 -15.22 -5.97 -3.64
N GLU A 176 -14.85 -5.21 -2.60
CA GLU A 176 -13.83 -4.17 -2.71
C GLU A 176 -12.48 -4.76 -3.14
N CYS A 177 -12.01 -5.82 -2.49
CA CYS A 177 -10.77 -6.50 -2.86
C CYS A 177 -10.81 -7.05 -4.29
N TRP A 178 -11.94 -7.60 -4.70
CA TRP A 178 -12.13 -8.08 -6.06
C TRP A 178 -12.06 -6.94 -7.08
N GLU A 179 -12.71 -5.82 -6.82
CA GLU A 179 -12.73 -4.67 -7.73
C GLU A 179 -11.38 -3.97 -7.78
N MET A 180 -10.76 -3.73 -6.63
CA MET A 180 -9.53 -2.92 -6.53
C MET A 180 -8.24 -3.68 -6.83
N TYR A 181 -8.20 -4.99 -6.55
CA TYR A 181 -7.00 -5.84 -6.76
C TYR A 181 -7.21 -6.96 -7.76
N GLY A 182 -8.45 -7.30 -8.12
CA GLY A 182 -8.77 -8.46 -8.95
C GLY A 182 -8.67 -9.79 -8.22
N PHE A 183 -8.78 -9.78 -6.89
CA PHE A 183 -8.78 -11.02 -6.11
C PHE A 183 -10.13 -11.72 -6.21
N VAL A 184 -10.12 -13.03 -6.42
CA VAL A 184 -11.34 -13.84 -6.54
C VAL A 184 -11.64 -14.55 -5.24
N PHE A 185 -12.87 -14.40 -4.73
CA PHE A 185 -13.33 -15.04 -3.50
C PHE A 185 -14.25 -16.21 -3.82
N ASP A 186 -13.72 -17.43 -3.72
CA ASP A 186 -14.45 -18.65 -4.05
C ASP A 186 -15.60 -18.90 -3.06
N GLY A 187 -16.81 -19.03 -3.60
CA GLY A 187 -18.04 -19.20 -2.80
C GLY A 187 -18.66 -17.89 -2.33
N HIS A 188 -18.18 -16.74 -2.79
CA HIS A 188 -18.86 -15.47 -2.59
C HIS A 188 -20.21 -15.45 -3.35
N PRO A 189 -21.30 -14.98 -2.75
CA PRO A 189 -22.63 -15.06 -3.37
C PRO A 189 -22.80 -14.20 -4.61
N SER A 190 -22.10 -13.07 -4.71
CA SER A 190 -22.23 -12.13 -5.83
C SER A 190 -21.07 -11.15 -5.91
N LEU A 191 -19.98 -11.53 -6.57
CA LEU A 191 -18.87 -10.60 -6.89
C LEU A 191 -19.32 -9.64 -8.00
N ARG A 192 -19.50 -8.38 -7.66
CA ARG A 192 -19.91 -7.29 -8.57
C ARG A 192 -19.32 -5.98 -8.11
N GLY A 193 -19.10 -5.04 -9.04
CA GLY A 193 -18.58 -3.71 -8.77
C GLY A 193 -19.32 -2.99 -7.64
N LEU A 194 -18.59 -2.18 -6.88
CA LEU A 194 -19.05 -1.43 -5.72
C LEU A 194 -18.77 0.07 -5.87
N TYR A 195 -17.59 0.43 -6.36
CA TYR A 195 -17.08 1.81 -6.41
C TYR A 195 -16.89 2.33 -7.84
N LEU A 196 -16.43 1.46 -8.74
CA LEU A 196 -16.00 1.87 -10.07
C LEU A 196 -17.16 1.80 -11.07
N PRO A 197 -17.19 2.68 -12.08
CA PRO A 197 -18.15 2.57 -13.17
C PRO A 197 -17.92 1.28 -13.97
N ALA A 198 -18.98 0.79 -14.63
CA ALA A 198 -18.95 -0.51 -15.32
C ALA A 198 -17.93 -0.57 -16.47
N GLU A 199 -17.57 0.58 -17.03
CA GLU A 199 -16.60 0.71 -18.12
C GLU A 199 -15.16 0.83 -17.63
N PHE A 200 -14.92 0.84 -16.30
CA PHE A 200 -13.59 0.98 -15.76
C PHE A 200 -12.79 -0.29 -15.98
N GLU A 201 -11.62 -0.15 -16.60
CA GLU A 201 -10.71 -1.26 -16.88
C GLU A 201 -9.51 -1.26 -15.92
N GLY A 202 -9.18 -2.43 -15.38
CA GLY A 202 -8.04 -2.63 -14.49
C GLY A 202 -8.39 -2.55 -13.00
N HIS A 203 -7.34 -2.62 -12.17
CA HIS A 203 -7.43 -2.70 -10.72
C HIS A 203 -6.59 -1.60 -10.06
N PRO A 204 -7.20 -0.48 -9.63
CA PRO A 204 -6.48 0.75 -9.30
C PRO A 204 -5.62 0.67 -8.03
N LEU A 205 -5.81 -0.30 -7.15
CA LEU A 205 -4.97 -0.46 -5.96
C LEU A 205 -3.75 -1.38 -6.18
N ARG A 206 -3.61 -1.98 -7.36
CA ARG A 206 -2.36 -2.65 -7.72
C ARG A 206 -1.25 -1.63 -7.94
N LYS A 207 -0.03 -1.94 -7.51
CA LYS A 207 1.13 -1.06 -7.66
C LYS A 207 1.57 -0.83 -9.11
N ASP A 208 1.23 -1.73 -10.01
CA ASP A 208 1.47 -1.62 -11.45
C ASP A 208 0.40 -0.85 -12.22
N PHE A 209 -0.69 -0.44 -11.54
CA PHE A 209 -1.74 0.35 -12.17
C PHE A 209 -1.29 1.81 -12.35
N PRO A 210 -1.33 2.36 -13.59
CA PRO A 210 -0.93 3.74 -13.85
C PRO A 210 -1.96 4.72 -13.28
N LEU A 211 -1.56 5.51 -12.28
CA LEU A 211 -2.43 6.53 -11.68
C LEU A 211 -2.60 7.77 -12.58
N LEU A 212 -1.60 8.04 -13.42
CA LEU A 212 -1.62 9.18 -14.34
C LEU A 212 -2.06 8.74 -15.73
N ALA A 213 -3.11 9.36 -16.26
CA ALA A 213 -3.60 9.12 -17.62
C ALA A 213 -2.66 9.65 -18.73
N ARG A 214 -1.64 10.43 -18.38
CA ARG A 214 -0.67 11.02 -19.28
C ARG A 214 0.73 10.85 -18.72
N VAL A 215 1.69 10.68 -19.65
CA VAL A 215 3.11 10.88 -19.33
C VAL A 215 3.29 12.37 -19.02
N VAL A 216 3.61 12.69 -17.79
CA VAL A 216 3.97 14.05 -17.41
C VAL A 216 5.35 14.32 -17.99
N LYS A 217 5.43 15.30 -18.91
CA LYS A 217 6.74 15.73 -19.42
C LYS A 217 7.53 16.31 -18.25
N PRO A 218 8.83 15.99 -18.11
CA PRO A 218 9.66 16.56 -17.07
C PRO A 218 9.69 18.09 -17.23
N TRP A 219 9.60 18.82 -16.12
CA TRP A 219 9.78 20.26 -16.11
C TRP A 219 11.29 20.59 -16.01
N PRO A 220 11.83 21.55 -16.77
CA PRO A 220 11.16 22.37 -17.76
C PRO A 220 11.02 21.64 -19.10
N GLY A 221 9.84 21.08 -19.39
CA GLY A 221 9.54 20.60 -20.74
C GLY A 221 9.70 21.74 -21.73
N LEU A 222 9.89 21.42 -23.00
CA LEU A 222 9.73 22.39 -24.08
C LEU A 222 8.37 23.05 -23.91
N VAL A 223 8.37 24.27 -23.42
CA VAL A 223 7.16 25.10 -23.42
C VAL A 223 6.85 25.29 -24.88
N ASP A 224 5.69 24.83 -25.32
CA ASP A 224 5.11 25.27 -26.59
C ASP A 224 4.86 26.77 -26.43
N VAL A 225 5.85 27.56 -26.79
CA VAL A 225 5.68 29.00 -26.81
C VAL A 225 4.77 29.24 -28.00
N GLU A 226 3.49 29.59 -27.72
CA GLU A 226 2.65 30.13 -28.74
C GLU A 226 3.43 31.28 -29.42
N GLY A 227 3.61 31.18 -30.73
CA GLY A 227 4.34 32.18 -31.49
C GLY A 227 3.81 33.57 -31.16
N MET A 228 4.70 34.53 -30.94
CA MET A 228 4.31 35.92 -30.69
C MET A 228 3.39 36.41 -31.82
N PRO A 229 2.34 37.16 -31.54
CA PRO A 229 1.47 37.71 -32.58
C PRO A 229 2.31 38.51 -33.58
N GLY A 230 2.46 38.00 -34.80
CA GLY A 230 3.25 38.61 -35.87
C GLY A 230 4.43 37.78 -36.39
N GLU A 231 4.75 36.65 -35.77
CA GLU A 231 5.71 35.71 -36.38
C GLU A 231 4.99 34.78 -37.37
N PRO A 232 5.56 34.56 -38.57
CA PRO A 232 4.97 33.65 -39.54
C PRO A 232 4.93 32.23 -38.99
N GLU A 233 3.76 31.59 -39.05
CA GLU A 233 3.58 30.17 -38.73
C GLU A 233 4.59 29.34 -39.55
N GLY A 234 5.56 28.72 -38.86
CA GLY A 234 6.57 27.86 -39.47
C GLY A 234 8.01 28.12 -39.03
N ALA A 235 8.29 29.15 -38.24
CA ALA A 235 9.66 29.41 -37.78
C ALA A 235 10.13 28.48 -36.66
N ALA A 236 9.21 27.83 -35.91
CA ALA A 236 9.54 26.93 -34.81
C ALA A 236 10.02 25.54 -35.29
N ASP A 237 9.56 25.07 -36.44
CA ASP A 237 9.95 23.76 -36.99
C ASP A 237 11.34 23.75 -37.66
N ALA A 238 11.85 24.92 -38.05
CA ALA A 238 13.15 25.01 -38.71
C ALA A 238 14.33 24.95 -37.72
N ALA A 239 14.15 25.40 -36.47
CA ALA A 239 15.21 25.36 -35.47
C ALA A 239 15.44 23.97 -34.88
N ALA A 240 14.39 23.13 -34.82
CA ALA A 240 14.50 21.76 -34.29
C ALA A 240 15.18 20.77 -35.26
N THR A 241 15.28 21.12 -36.55
CA THR A 241 15.91 20.26 -37.56
C THR A 241 17.41 20.54 -37.75
N GLU A 242 17.92 21.66 -37.31
CA GLU A 242 19.38 21.96 -37.43
C GLU A 242 20.18 21.40 -36.25
N GLU A 243 19.61 21.19 -35.06
CA GLU A 243 20.33 20.55 -33.94
C GLU A 243 20.41 19.03 -34.02
N ALA A 244 19.59 18.36 -34.82
CA ALA A 244 19.63 16.91 -35.01
C ALA A 244 20.62 16.43 -36.08
N GLY A 245 21.41 17.30 -36.65
CA GLY A 245 22.30 17.00 -37.78
C GLY A 245 23.78 17.37 -37.57
N ALA A 246 24.25 17.65 -36.35
CA ALA A 246 25.63 17.96 -36.06
C ALA A 246 26.28 16.95 -35.11
#